data_b13d91f959fa9c5e313b15e89ffaae63
#
_entry.id   b13d91f959fa9c5e313b15e89ffaae63
#
_cell.length_a   1.000
_cell.length_b   1.000
_cell.length_c   1.000
_cell.angle_alpha   90.00
_cell.angle_beta   90.00
_cell.angle_gamma   90.00
#
_symmetry.space_group_name_H-M   'P 1'
#
loop_
_entity.id
_entity.type
_entity.pdbx_description
1 polymer ?
#
loop_
_entity_poly.entity_id
_entity_poly.type
_entity_poly.pdbx_seq_one_letter_code
_entity_poly.pdbx_strand_id
1 'polypeptide(L)'
;MRRILSPVAVANETHALWLEYRRSRDQLLRDRLILTYAPLVKFVAGRVGANLPSHVDEQDLVSYGLLGLIGAIERFDPDREIKFETFAMARIRGAIIDELRALDWVPRSVRTRARQNERAIQALEKELMRAPTDEEIAKKLGVTSEELEESLHEISRTTVAALDELWSPSGTGDQIALIDTIEDESGPDPETSLEQSEIKEALAEAISVLPEREKLVVTLYYYEELTLREIGEVLGVTESRVSQLHTKAILRLKAHLAGAAREPAET
;
A
#
# COMPACT_ATOMS: atom_id res chain seq x y z
N MET A 1 -41.43 -7.30 -2.21
CA MET A 1 -41.42 -5.83 -2.10
C MET A 1 -40.30 -5.46 -1.14
N ARG A 2 -39.07 -5.16 -1.66
CA ARG A 2 -37.92 -4.71 -0.83
C ARG A 2 -38.16 -3.25 -0.48
N ARG A 3 -38.38 -2.94 0.81
CA ARG A 3 -38.35 -1.55 1.30
C ARG A 3 -36.96 -0.97 1.06
N ILE A 4 -36.89 0.04 0.21
CA ILE A 4 -35.68 0.86 0.07
C ILE A 4 -35.61 1.70 1.34
N LEU A 5 -34.76 1.30 2.28
CA LEU A 5 -34.46 2.08 3.48
C LEU A 5 -33.64 3.32 3.08
N SER A 6 -33.88 4.45 3.74
CA SER A 6 -33.09 5.66 3.51
C SER A 6 -31.64 5.44 4.00
N PRO A 7 -30.63 6.11 3.41
CA PRO A 7 -29.23 5.98 3.83
C PRO A 7 -29.00 6.21 5.33
N VAL A 8 -29.76 7.11 5.94
CA VAL A 8 -29.71 7.40 7.39
C VAL A 8 -30.24 6.23 8.22
N ALA A 9 -31.28 5.53 7.73
CA ALA A 9 -31.81 4.35 8.43
C ALA A 9 -30.82 3.18 8.41
N VAL A 10 -30.11 2.98 7.29
CA VAL A 10 -29.07 1.95 7.15
C VAL A 10 -27.88 2.24 8.07
N ALA A 11 -27.43 3.48 8.16
CA ALA A 11 -26.34 3.88 9.06
C ALA A 11 -26.67 3.62 10.53
N ASN A 12 -27.90 3.95 10.95
CA ASN A 12 -28.37 3.71 12.32
C ASN A 12 -28.50 2.21 12.65
N GLU A 13 -28.98 1.38 11.71
CA GLU A 13 -29.05 -0.07 11.87
C GLU A 13 -27.67 -0.71 11.99
N THR A 14 -26.70 -0.23 11.20
CA THR A 14 -25.31 -0.73 11.25
C THR A 14 -24.64 -0.35 12.55
N HIS A 15 -24.83 0.87 13.05
CA HIS A 15 -24.30 1.28 14.35
C HIS A 15 -24.88 0.46 15.51
N ALA A 16 -26.21 0.22 15.51
CA ALA A 16 -26.84 -0.64 16.51
C ALA A 16 -26.28 -2.08 16.47
N LEU A 17 -26.03 -2.62 15.27
CA LEU A 17 -25.40 -3.93 15.08
C LEU A 17 -24.00 -4.00 15.70
N TRP A 18 -23.20 -2.96 15.52
CA TRP A 18 -21.86 -2.84 16.12
C TRP A 18 -21.92 -2.84 17.66
N LEU A 19 -22.79 -2.04 18.26
CA LEU A 19 -22.92 -1.97 19.71
C LEU A 19 -23.38 -3.31 20.32
N GLU A 20 -24.29 -4.01 19.64
CA GLU A 20 -24.76 -5.32 20.08
C GLU A 20 -23.66 -6.38 19.96
N TYR A 21 -22.94 -6.41 18.83
CA TYR A 21 -21.80 -7.32 18.63
C TYR A 21 -20.69 -7.09 19.67
N ARG A 22 -20.37 -5.85 19.99
CA ARG A 22 -19.37 -5.51 21.00
C ARG A 22 -19.71 -6.07 22.38
N ARG A 23 -21.01 -6.05 22.75
CA ARG A 23 -21.49 -6.53 24.04
C ARG A 23 -21.54 -8.05 24.12
N SER A 24 -22.06 -8.70 23.09
CA SER A 24 -22.34 -10.14 23.11
C SER A 24 -21.24 -10.99 22.52
N ARG A 25 -20.43 -10.45 21.58
CA ARG A 25 -19.51 -11.20 20.74
C ARG A 25 -20.18 -12.37 20.01
N ASP A 26 -21.49 -12.24 19.72
CA ASP A 26 -22.29 -13.26 19.09
C ASP A 26 -21.84 -13.50 17.66
N GLN A 27 -21.72 -14.78 17.29
CA GLN A 27 -21.26 -15.19 15.96
C GLN A 27 -22.24 -14.79 14.86
N LEU A 28 -23.54 -14.80 15.11
CA LEU A 28 -24.54 -14.40 14.10
C LEU A 28 -24.45 -12.90 13.79
N LEU A 29 -24.16 -12.07 14.80
CA LEU A 29 -23.96 -10.65 14.60
C LEU A 29 -22.67 -10.37 13.83
N ARG A 30 -21.60 -11.12 14.13
CA ARG A 30 -20.36 -11.07 13.36
C ARG A 30 -20.60 -11.42 11.89
N ASP A 31 -21.30 -12.50 11.62
CA ASP A 31 -21.59 -12.94 10.25
C ASP A 31 -22.44 -11.90 9.50
N ARG A 32 -23.36 -11.22 10.18
CA ARG A 32 -24.11 -10.10 9.59
C ARG A 32 -23.22 -8.92 9.25
N LEU A 33 -22.27 -8.57 10.12
CA LEU A 33 -21.26 -7.52 9.81
C LEU A 33 -20.40 -7.91 8.61
N ILE A 34 -19.92 -9.15 8.56
CA ILE A 34 -19.13 -9.66 7.42
C ILE A 34 -19.93 -9.52 6.12
N LEU A 35 -21.19 -9.96 6.10
CA LEU A 35 -22.04 -9.84 4.92
C LEU A 35 -22.33 -8.39 4.52
N THR A 36 -22.45 -7.49 5.49
CA THR A 36 -22.71 -6.07 5.26
C THR A 36 -21.51 -5.42 4.58
N TYR A 37 -20.28 -5.77 4.99
CA TYR A 37 -19.05 -5.18 4.49
C TYR A 37 -18.32 -6.02 3.42
N ALA A 38 -18.84 -7.20 3.05
CA ALA A 38 -18.26 -8.02 1.98
C ALA A 38 -18.09 -7.29 0.63
N PRO A 39 -18.96 -6.34 0.21
CA PRO A 39 -18.72 -5.56 -1.00
C PRO A 39 -17.41 -4.75 -0.98
N LEU A 40 -16.95 -4.32 0.21
CA LEU A 40 -15.69 -3.61 0.38
C LEU A 40 -14.48 -4.51 0.02
N VAL A 41 -14.57 -5.80 0.37
CA VAL A 41 -13.53 -6.77 0.00
C VAL A 41 -13.38 -6.88 -1.52
N LYS A 42 -14.50 -7.00 -2.23
CA LYS A 42 -14.48 -7.05 -3.71
C LYS A 42 -13.88 -5.79 -4.32
N PHE A 43 -14.23 -4.63 -3.77
CA PHE A 43 -13.68 -3.36 -4.21
C PHE A 43 -12.15 -3.31 -4.04
N VAL A 44 -11.64 -3.66 -2.86
CA VAL A 44 -10.21 -3.66 -2.57
C VAL A 44 -9.47 -4.73 -3.39
N ALA A 45 -10.03 -5.96 -3.47
CA ALA A 45 -9.44 -7.05 -4.25
C ALA A 45 -9.36 -6.70 -5.75
N GLY A 46 -10.40 -6.09 -6.33
CA GLY A 46 -10.38 -5.63 -7.71
C GLY A 46 -9.33 -4.55 -7.97
N ARG A 47 -9.15 -3.61 -7.03
CA ARG A 47 -8.10 -2.57 -7.13
C ARG A 47 -6.69 -3.17 -7.06
N VAL A 48 -6.44 -4.09 -6.12
CA VAL A 48 -5.15 -4.78 -6.01
C VAL A 48 -4.91 -5.63 -7.26
N GLY A 49 -5.93 -6.40 -7.69
CA GLY A 49 -5.86 -7.30 -8.84
C GLY A 49 -5.61 -6.61 -10.17
N ALA A 50 -6.09 -5.37 -10.35
CA ALA A 50 -5.90 -4.61 -11.59
C ALA A 50 -4.42 -4.44 -11.99
N ASN A 51 -3.50 -4.49 -11.02
CA ASN A 51 -2.07 -4.33 -11.24
C ASN A 51 -1.28 -5.64 -11.16
N LEU A 52 -1.97 -6.78 -10.96
CA LEU A 52 -1.34 -8.09 -10.85
C LEU A 52 -1.31 -8.82 -12.20
N PRO A 53 -0.37 -9.76 -12.41
CA PRO A 53 -0.34 -10.61 -13.59
C PRO A 53 -1.63 -11.44 -13.71
N SER A 54 -2.03 -11.74 -14.96
CA SER A 54 -3.27 -12.45 -15.30
C SER A 54 -3.40 -13.86 -14.72
N HIS A 55 -2.31 -14.46 -14.21
CA HIS A 55 -2.36 -15.77 -13.56
C HIS A 55 -2.79 -15.72 -12.08
N VAL A 56 -2.93 -14.53 -11.50
CA VAL A 56 -3.46 -14.35 -10.14
C VAL A 56 -4.99 -14.30 -10.23
N ASP A 57 -5.65 -15.23 -9.58
CA ASP A 57 -7.12 -15.29 -9.58
C ASP A 57 -7.70 -14.23 -8.63
N GLU A 58 -8.63 -13.42 -9.14
CA GLU A 58 -9.34 -12.43 -8.34
C GLU A 58 -10.12 -13.07 -7.19
N GLN A 59 -10.60 -14.31 -7.35
CA GLN A 59 -11.32 -15.03 -6.30
C GLN A 59 -10.43 -15.37 -5.11
N ASP A 60 -9.14 -15.66 -5.36
CA ASP A 60 -8.16 -15.86 -4.30
C ASP A 60 -7.93 -14.56 -3.53
N LEU A 61 -7.80 -13.43 -4.23
CA LEU A 61 -7.66 -12.12 -3.59
C LEU A 61 -8.87 -11.78 -2.72
N VAL A 62 -10.09 -12.08 -3.19
CA VAL A 62 -11.31 -11.90 -2.38
C VAL A 62 -11.29 -12.80 -1.15
N SER A 63 -10.80 -14.04 -1.27
CA SER A 63 -10.70 -14.96 -0.14
C SER A 63 -9.72 -14.46 0.92
N TYR A 64 -8.55 -13.99 0.51
CA TYR A 64 -7.55 -13.37 1.40
C TYR A 64 -8.09 -12.10 2.04
N GLY A 65 -8.75 -11.25 1.25
CA GLY A 65 -9.37 -10.02 1.74
C GLY A 65 -10.48 -10.27 2.76
N LEU A 66 -11.24 -11.37 2.63
CA LEU A 66 -12.24 -11.76 3.63
C LEU A 66 -11.62 -12.08 4.99
N LEU A 67 -10.44 -12.71 5.02
CA LEU A 67 -9.72 -12.93 6.27
C LEU A 67 -9.31 -11.60 6.92
N GLY A 68 -8.85 -10.64 6.12
CA GLY A 68 -8.55 -9.28 6.56
C GLY A 68 -9.79 -8.56 7.12
N LEU A 69 -10.95 -8.68 6.46
CA LEU A 69 -12.22 -8.11 6.93
C LEU A 69 -12.65 -8.72 8.27
N ILE A 70 -12.56 -10.04 8.42
CA ILE A 70 -12.91 -10.73 9.68
C ILE A 70 -12.02 -10.20 10.80
N GLY A 71 -10.70 -10.14 10.60
CA GLY A 71 -9.78 -9.58 11.57
C GLY A 71 -10.05 -8.11 11.91
N ALA A 72 -10.47 -7.31 10.92
CA ALA A 72 -10.88 -5.92 11.12
C ALA A 72 -12.14 -5.83 12.01
N ILE A 73 -13.17 -6.63 11.75
CA ILE A 73 -14.41 -6.65 12.54
C ILE A 73 -14.14 -7.03 14.01
N GLU A 74 -13.24 -7.98 14.25
CA GLU A 74 -12.92 -8.45 15.60
C GLU A 74 -12.15 -7.42 16.44
N ARG A 75 -11.34 -6.57 15.78
CA ARG A 75 -10.44 -5.58 16.43
C ARG A 75 -10.99 -4.17 16.43
N PHE A 76 -11.99 -3.86 15.61
CA PHE A 76 -12.54 -2.52 15.51
C PHE A 76 -13.21 -2.06 16.80
N ASP A 77 -12.90 -0.84 17.18
CA ASP A 77 -13.56 -0.14 18.28
C ASP A 77 -14.48 0.96 17.73
N PRO A 78 -15.83 0.78 17.84
CA PRO A 78 -16.78 1.76 17.31
C PRO A 78 -16.84 3.08 18.11
N ASP A 79 -16.18 3.17 19.27
CA ASP A 79 -16.11 4.40 20.06
C ASP A 79 -14.99 5.34 19.54
N ARG A 80 -14.18 4.89 18.60
CA ARG A 80 -13.19 5.74 17.92
C ARG A 80 -13.85 6.59 16.85
N GLU A 81 -13.35 7.80 16.62
CA GLU A 81 -13.86 8.75 15.63
C GLU A 81 -13.52 8.36 14.16
N ILE A 82 -13.06 7.14 13.94
CA ILE A 82 -12.68 6.62 12.61
C ILE A 82 -13.82 5.77 12.04
N LYS A 83 -14.16 5.95 10.77
CA LYS A 83 -15.12 5.10 10.07
C LYS A 83 -14.56 3.69 9.92
N PHE A 84 -15.43 2.67 10.17
CA PHE A 84 -15.03 1.28 10.00
C PHE A 84 -14.48 0.97 8.61
N GLU A 85 -15.08 1.55 7.56
CA GLU A 85 -14.67 1.34 6.18
C GLU A 85 -13.20 1.73 5.96
N THR A 86 -12.77 2.84 6.50
CA THR A 86 -11.36 3.31 6.42
C THR A 86 -10.41 2.33 7.11
N PHE A 87 -10.76 1.90 8.32
CA PHE A 87 -9.97 0.91 9.06
C PHE A 87 -9.94 -0.45 8.34
N ALA A 88 -11.09 -0.91 7.82
CA ALA A 88 -11.21 -2.20 7.18
C ALA A 88 -10.48 -2.28 5.83
N MET A 89 -10.52 -1.21 5.01
CA MET A 89 -9.82 -1.19 3.71
C MET A 89 -8.34 -1.50 3.86
N ALA A 90 -7.70 -0.93 4.85
CA ALA A 90 -6.31 -1.19 5.16
C ALA A 90 -6.03 -2.64 5.53
N ARG A 91 -6.83 -3.18 6.44
CA ARG A 91 -6.68 -4.57 6.90
C ARG A 91 -6.96 -5.58 5.80
N ILE A 92 -7.97 -5.31 4.95
CA ILE A 92 -8.28 -6.12 3.77
C ILE A 92 -7.09 -6.12 2.81
N ARG A 93 -6.56 -4.93 2.48
CA ARG A 93 -5.42 -4.80 1.58
C ARG A 93 -4.18 -5.48 2.14
N GLY A 94 -3.85 -5.26 3.42
CA GLY A 94 -2.72 -5.90 4.08
C GLY A 94 -2.80 -7.43 4.01
N ALA A 95 -3.96 -8.02 4.35
CA ALA A 95 -4.16 -9.46 4.29
C ALA A 95 -3.97 -10.04 2.87
N ILE A 96 -4.47 -9.35 1.82
CA ILE A 96 -4.26 -9.75 0.43
C ILE A 96 -2.77 -9.76 0.08
N ILE A 97 -2.06 -8.70 0.44
CA ILE A 97 -0.64 -8.55 0.12
C ILE A 97 0.21 -9.57 0.87
N ASP A 98 -0.10 -9.85 2.13
CA ASP A 98 0.63 -10.83 2.93
C ASP A 98 0.52 -12.24 2.37
N GLU A 99 -0.66 -12.64 1.91
CA GLU A 99 -0.84 -13.93 1.24
C GLU A 99 -0.13 -13.98 -0.13
N LEU A 100 -0.18 -12.90 -0.91
CA LEU A 100 0.59 -12.79 -2.14
C LEU A 100 2.08 -12.94 -1.89
N ARG A 101 2.63 -12.40 -0.81
CA ARG A 101 4.03 -12.56 -0.40
C ARG A 101 4.35 -14.00 -0.03
N ALA A 102 3.48 -14.65 0.75
CA ALA A 102 3.66 -16.04 1.17
C ALA A 102 3.74 -17.00 -0.02
N LEU A 103 3.02 -16.71 -1.10
CA LEU A 103 3.01 -17.48 -2.33
C LEU A 103 4.26 -17.31 -3.22
N ASP A 104 5.20 -16.41 -2.85
CA ASP A 104 6.44 -16.12 -3.61
C ASP A 104 6.23 -15.89 -5.12
N TRP A 105 5.08 -15.27 -5.46
CA TRP A 105 4.58 -15.12 -6.83
C TRP A 105 5.47 -14.26 -7.75
N VAL A 106 6.39 -13.46 -7.16
CA VAL A 106 7.32 -12.61 -7.92
C VAL A 106 8.52 -13.40 -8.39
N PRO A 107 8.77 -13.53 -9.71
CA PRO A 107 9.94 -14.22 -10.23
C PRO A 107 11.25 -13.66 -9.68
N ARG A 108 12.18 -14.55 -9.33
CA ARG A 108 13.50 -14.14 -8.80
C ARG A 108 14.25 -13.19 -9.72
N SER A 109 14.09 -13.32 -11.05
CA SER A 109 14.65 -12.42 -12.05
C SER A 109 14.16 -10.99 -11.88
N VAL A 110 12.84 -10.81 -11.66
CA VAL A 110 12.23 -9.48 -11.47
C VAL A 110 12.70 -8.83 -10.18
N ARG A 111 12.80 -9.60 -9.08
CA ARG A 111 13.39 -9.09 -7.82
C ARG A 111 14.85 -8.66 -7.98
N THR A 112 15.62 -9.44 -8.74
CA THR A 112 17.02 -9.10 -9.00
C THR A 112 17.14 -7.80 -9.79
N ARG A 113 16.32 -7.65 -10.85
CA ARG A 113 16.26 -6.40 -11.63
C ARG A 113 15.80 -5.22 -10.79
N ALA A 114 14.79 -5.38 -9.95
CA ALA A 114 14.33 -4.32 -9.04
C ALA A 114 15.45 -3.84 -8.13
N ARG A 115 16.20 -4.75 -7.49
CA ARG A 115 17.36 -4.42 -6.66
C ARG A 115 18.50 -3.76 -7.44
N GLN A 116 18.72 -4.14 -8.69
CA GLN A 116 19.74 -3.51 -9.55
C GLN A 116 19.34 -2.08 -9.88
N ASN A 117 18.07 -1.85 -10.27
CA ASN A 117 17.54 -0.52 -10.52
C ASN A 117 17.62 0.38 -9.26
N GLU A 118 17.22 -0.12 -8.12
CA GLU A 118 17.28 0.59 -6.83
C GLU A 118 18.73 1.05 -6.52
N ARG A 119 19.69 0.14 -6.61
CA ARG A 119 21.12 0.45 -6.37
C ARG A 119 21.68 1.46 -7.36
N ALA A 120 21.28 1.37 -8.64
CA ALA A 120 21.71 2.30 -9.66
C ALA A 120 21.17 3.71 -9.40
N ILE A 121 19.88 3.82 -9.04
CA ILE A 121 19.22 5.07 -8.67
C ILE A 121 19.91 5.68 -7.45
N GLN A 122 20.08 4.92 -6.37
CA GLN A 122 20.74 5.37 -5.13
C GLN A 122 22.18 5.89 -5.40
N ALA A 123 22.95 5.15 -6.20
CA ALA A 123 24.31 5.57 -6.54
C ALA A 123 24.35 6.87 -7.35
N LEU A 124 23.43 7.02 -8.30
CA LEU A 124 23.33 8.23 -9.14
C LEU A 124 22.82 9.44 -8.35
N GLU A 125 21.83 9.27 -7.47
CA GLU A 125 21.32 10.34 -6.61
C GLU A 125 22.42 10.88 -5.70
N LYS A 126 23.24 9.99 -5.12
CA LYS A 126 24.39 10.37 -4.30
C LYS A 126 25.50 11.07 -5.13
N GLU A 127 25.69 10.64 -6.38
CA GLU A 127 26.69 11.23 -7.28
C GLU A 127 26.25 12.58 -7.85
N LEU A 128 24.98 12.69 -8.25
CA LEU A 128 24.43 13.85 -8.95
C LEU A 128 23.79 14.88 -8.02
N MET A 129 23.52 14.53 -6.78
CA MET A 129 22.77 15.35 -5.79
C MET A 129 21.39 15.81 -6.33
N ARG A 130 20.81 15.04 -7.22
CA ARG A 130 19.47 15.22 -7.78
C ARG A 130 18.93 13.88 -8.29
N ALA A 131 17.62 13.84 -8.56
CA ALA A 131 17.02 12.69 -9.21
C ALA A 131 17.63 12.42 -10.61
N PRO A 132 18.08 11.18 -10.89
CA PRO A 132 18.65 10.83 -12.19
C PRO A 132 17.59 10.76 -13.29
N THR A 133 17.99 11.02 -14.54
CA THR A 133 17.15 10.80 -15.73
C THR A 133 17.13 9.30 -16.13
N ASP A 134 16.19 8.93 -17.01
CA ASP A 134 16.10 7.55 -17.50
C ASP A 134 17.33 7.13 -18.28
N GLU A 135 17.91 8.05 -19.09
CA GLU A 135 19.14 7.82 -19.82
C GLU A 135 20.34 7.61 -18.89
N GLU A 136 20.42 8.34 -17.78
CA GLU A 136 21.46 8.17 -16.77
C GLU A 136 21.36 6.82 -16.07
N ILE A 137 20.13 6.39 -15.73
CA ILE A 137 19.86 5.07 -15.12
C ILE A 137 20.21 3.95 -16.11
N ALA A 138 19.74 4.02 -17.36
CA ALA A 138 20.03 3.04 -18.40
C ALA A 138 21.53 2.90 -18.63
N LYS A 139 22.25 4.02 -18.74
CA LYS A 139 23.71 4.06 -18.87
C LYS A 139 24.42 3.43 -17.67
N LYS A 140 23.98 3.69 -16.45
CA LYS A 140 24.55 3.10 -15.22
C LYS A 140 24.36 1.61 -15.15
N LEU A 141 23.23 1.11 -15.65
CA LEU A 141 22.89 -0.32 -15.72
C LEU A 141 23.53 -1.04 -16.92
N GLY A 142 24.01 -0.30 -17.92
CA GLY A 142 24.56 -0.85 -19.17
C GLY A 142 23.49 -1.43 -20.09
N VAL A 143 22.27 -0.87 -20.08
CA VAL A 143 21.13 -1.28 -20.89
C VAL A 143 20.66 -0.12 -21.77
N THR A 144 19.81 -0.42 -22.76
CA THR A 144 19.15 0.62 -23.57
C THR A 144 17.99 1.26 -22.79
N SER A 145 17.50 2.41 -23.26
CA SER A 145 16.33 3.06 -22.65
C SER A 145 15.07 2.18 -22.79
N GLU A 146 14.94 1.45 -23.89
CA GLU A 146 13.84 0.53 -24.13
C GLU A 146 13.89 -0.67 -23.17
N GLU A 147 15.07 -1.25 -22.94
CA GLU A 147 15.26 -2.35 -21.99
C GLU A 147 14.99 -1.89 -20.54
N LEU A 148 15.39 -0.65 -20.20
CA LEU A 148 15.05 -0.07 -18.90
C LEU A 148 13.53 0.09 -18.75
N GLU A 149 12.85 0.60 -19.77
CA GLU A 149 11.41 0.80 -19.78
C GLU A 149 10.66 -0.53 -19.62
N GLU A 150 11.07 -1.58 -20.34
CA GLU A 150 10.51 -2.92 -20.19
C GLU A 150 10.76 -3.49 -18.79
N SER A 151 11.98 -3.33 -18.26
CA SER A 151 12.31 -3.74 -16.89
C SER A 151 11.44 -3.05 -15.86
N LEU A 152 11.24 -1.73 -15.98
CA LEU A 152 10.36 -0.97 -15.08
C LEU A 152 8.90 -1.41 -15.21
N HIS A 153 8.45 -1.78 -16.41
CA HIS A 153 7.10 -2.30 -16.62
C HIS A 153 6.92 -3.69 -15.99
N GLU A 154 7.89 -4.59 -16.11
CA GLU A 154 7.84 -5.88 -15.40
C GLU A 154 7.85 -5.70 -13.88
N ILE A 155 8.70 -4.81 -13.36
CA ILE A 155 8.78 -4.51 -11.94
C ILE A 155 7.45 -3.91 -11.45
N SER A 156 6.83 -3.02 -12.21
CA SER A 156 5.59 -2.34 -11.82
C SER A 156 4.45 -3.33 -11.55
N ARG A 157 4.35 -4.39 -12.35
CA ARG A 157 3.36 -5.46 -12.16
C ARG A 157 3.55 -6.24 -10.85
N THR A 158 4.68 -6.08 -10.21
CA THR A 158 5.01 -6.72 -8.93
C THR A 158 5.12 -5.72 -7.78
N THR A 159 5.15 -4.42 -8.08
CA THR A 159 5.43 -3.34 -7.11
C THR A 159 4.23 -3.00 -6.22
N VAL A 160 3.02 -3.45 -6.56
CA VAL A 160 1.83 -3.24 -5.70
C VAL A 160 2.05 -3.79 -4.28
N ALA A 161 2.84 -4.85 -4.15
CA ALA A 161 3.25 -5.40 -2.86
C ALA A 161 4.47 -4.68 -2.23
N ALA A 162 5.18 -3.86 -2.99
CA ALA A 162 6.51 -3.41 -2.61
C ALA A 162 6.54 -2.20 -1.68
N LEU A 163 5.53 -1.33 -1.67
CA LEU A 163 5.47 -0.19 -0.74
C LEU A 163 5.12 -0.64 0.67
N ASP A 164 4.24 -1.65 0.78
CA ASP A 164 3.96 -2.27 2.07
C ASP A 164 5.19 -3.05 2.60
N GLU A 165 6.13 -3.46 1.71
CA GLU A 165 7.41 -4.09 2.08
C GLU A 165 8.44 -3.07 2.60
N LEU A 166 8.35 -1.79 2.20
CA LEU A 166 9.21 -0.70 2.70
C LEU A 166 8.99 -0.43 4.19
N TRP A 167 7.83 -0.78 4.68
CA TRP A 167 7.40 -0.45 6.03
C TRP A 167 7.60 -1.57 7.05
N SER A 168 8.28 -2.66 6.71
CA SER A 168 8.73 -3.66 7.68
C SER A 168 10.20 -3.45 8.04
N PRO A 169 10.53 -2.67 9.06
CA PRO A 169 11.87 -2.69 9.61
C PRO A 169 12.06 -4.06 10.30
N SER A 170 12.97 -4.85 9.73
CA SER A 170 13.53 -6.07 10.32
C SER A 170 12.54 -7.14 10.84
N GLY A 171 12.26 -8.15 10.06
CA GLY A 171 12.24 -9.59 10.35
C GLY A 171 11.50 -10.13 11.58
N THR A 172 10.78 -9.35 12.34
CA THR A 172 9.97 -9.76 13.48
C THR A 172 8.52 -9.40 13.22
N GLY A 173 7.67 -10.39 13.24
CA GLY A 173 6.28 -10.49 12.76
C GLY A 173 5.20 -9.49 13.20
N ASP A 174 5.52 -8.25 13.54
CA ASP A 174 4.55 -7.17 13.71
C ASP A 174 4.69 -6.18 12.53
N GLN A 175 3.88 -6.44 11.49
CA GLN A 175 3.79 -5.57 10.32
C GLN A 175 2.90 -4.39 10.66
N ILE A 176 3.52 -3.23 10.84
CA ILE A 176 2.80 -1.95 10.89
C ILE A 176 2.54 -1.55 9.44
N ALA A 177 1.30 -1.67 8.96
CA ALA A 177 0.92 -1.13 7.66
C ALA A 177 1.01 0.41 7.70
N LEU A 178 1.37 1.04 6.56
CA LEU A 178 1.47 2.50 6.42
C LEU A 178 0.25 3.23 6.98
N ILE A 179 -0.90 2.58 6.97
CA ILE A 179 -2.18 3.08 7.41
C ILE A 179 -2.42 2.90 8.94
N ASP A 180 -1.67 2.02 9.60
CA ASP A 180 -1.65 1.91 11.07
C ASP A 180 -0.89 3.08 11.71
N THR A 181 -0.15 3.86 10.88
CA THR A 181 0.55 5.08 11.26
C THR A 181 -0.35 6.33 11.25
N ILE A 182 -1.60 6.22 10.76
CA ILE A 182 -2.57 7.31 10.89
C ILE A 182 -3.11 7.23 12.32
N GLU A 183 -2.59 8.12 13.15
CA GLU A 183 -2.91 8.44 14.54
C GLU A 183 -3.81 7.45 15.30
N ASP A 184 -3.21 6.62 16.13
CA ASP A 184 -3.84 6.01 17.28
C ASP A 184 -3.48 6.82 18.53
N GLU A 185 -4.31 7.79 18.92
CA GLU A 185 -4.11 8.62 20.12
C GLU A 185 -4.28 7.85 21.44
N SER A 186 -4.60 6.56 21.42
CA SER A 186 -4.82 5.76 22.61
C SER A 186 -3.66 4.80 22.90
N GLY A 187 -2.55 5.37 23.35
CA GLY A 187 -1.61 4.71 24.27
C GLY A 187 -0.86 3.47 23.81
N PRO A 188 0.01 3.52 22.78
CA PRO A 188 1.12 2.59 22.69
C PRO A 188 2.27 3.05 23.59
N ASP A 189 3.12 2.08 23.94
CA ASP A 189 4.39 2.27 24.62
C ASP A 189 5.18 3.44 24.01
N PRO A 190 5.74 4.37 24.81
CA PRO A 190 6.48 5.54 24.33
C PRO A 190 7.60 5.23 23.33
N GLU A 191 8.25 4.06 23.41
CA GLU A 191 9.25 3.61 22.45
C GLU A 191 8.65 3.35 21.06
N THR A 192 7.53 2.65 20.97
CA THR A 192 6.82 2.37 19.71
C THR A 192 6.28 3.64 19.05
N SER A 193 5.87 4.61 19.87
CA SER A 193 5.39 5.92 19.41
C SER A 193 6.52 6.77 18.81
N LEU A 194 7.74 6.70 19.38
CA LEU A 194 8.90 7.42 18.90
C LEU A 194 9.39 6.86 17.55
N GLU A 195 9.54 5.54 17.45
CA GLU A 195 9.91 4.87 16.19
C GLU A 195 8.92 5.18 15.06
N GLN A 196 7.62 5.20 15.34
CA GLN A 196 6.60 5.56 14.37
C GLN A 196 6.70 7.01 13.91
N SER A 197 7.04 7.95 14.82
CA SER A 197 7.23 9.35 14.47
C SER A 197 8.45 9.55 13.58
N GLU A 198 9.58 8.92 13.91
CA GLU A 198 10.82 8.99 13.11
C GLU A 198 10.61 8.44 11.69
N ILE A 199 9.89 7.34 11.58
CA ILE A 199 9.57 6.73 10.30
C ILE A 199 8.64 7.63 9.47
N LYS A 200 7.61 8.25 10.09
CA LYS A 200 6.72 9.22 9.42
C LYS A 200 7.50 10.40 8.88
N GLU A 201 8.40 10.96 9.67
CA GLU A 201 9.25 12.06 9.27
C GLU A 201 10.18 11.68 8.13
N ALA A 202 10.85 10.53 8.22
CA ALA A 202 11.72 10.02 7.16
C ALA A 202 10.96 9.78 5.83
N LEU A 203 9.74 9.25 5.91
CA LEU A 203 8.89 9.06 4.73
C LEU A 203 8.41 10.39 4.15
N ALA A 204 8.00 11.34 4.99
CA ALA A 204 7.57 12.67 4.55
C ALA A 204 8.73 13.39 3.83
N GLU A 205 9.95 13.28 4.38
CA GLU A 205 11.15 13.80 3.76
C GLU A 205 11.43 13.11 2.42
N ALA A 206 11.41 11.78 2.37
CA ALA A 206 11.61 11.02 1.16
C ALA A 206 10.60 11.38 0.07
N ILE A 207 9.32 11.57 0.41
CA ILE A 207 8.29 12.02 -0.53
C ILE A 207 8.57 13.46 -1.00
N SER A 208 9.07 14.33 -0.12
CA SER A 208 9.34 15.73 -0.45
C SER A 208 10.39 15.91 -1.55
N VAL A 209 11.37 15.01 -1.59
CA VAL A 209 12.48 15.04 -2.57
C VAL A 209 12.18 14.33 -3.89
N LEU A 210 11.01 13.66 -3.99
CA LEU A 210 10.58 13.06 -5.26
C LEU A 210 10.35 14.12 -6.34
N PRO A 211 10.64 13.81 -7.63
CA PRO A 211 10.21 14.63 -8.75
C PRO A 211 8.68 14.86 -8.72
N GLU A 212 8.24 16.07 -9.07
CA GLU A 212 6.83 16.48 -8.98
C GLU A 212 5.84 15.49 -9.60
N ARG A 213 6.16 14.92 -10.77
CA ARG A 213 5.29 13.94 -11.44
C ARG A 213 5.19 12.62 -10.67
N GLU A 214 6.27 12.17 -10.05
CA GLU A 214 6.31 10.95 -9.25
C GLU A 214 5.58 11.16 -7.92
N LYS A 215 5.82 12.30 -7.27
CA LYS A 215 5.11 12.71 -6.07
C LYS A 215 3.61 12.76 -6.29
N LEU A 216 3.17 13.38 -7.42
CA LEU A 216 1.76 13.47 -7.76
C LEU A 216 1.13 12.07 -7.97
N VAL A 217 1.83 11.16 -8.67
CA VAL A 217 1.35 9.79 -8.88
C VAL A 217 1.21 9.04 -7.55
N VAL A 218 2.18 9.16 -6.65
CA VAL A 218 2.12 8.54 -5.30
C VAL A 218 0.95 9.09 -4.51
N THR A 219 0.78 10.42 -4.49
CA THR A 219 -0.34 11.05 -3.78
C THR A 219 -1.69 10.60 -4.31
N LEU A 220 -1.89 10.63 -5.64
CA LEU A 220 -3.15 10.22 -6.25
C LEU A 220 -3.45 8.73 -6.03
N TYR A 221 -2.43 7.88 -6.02
CA TYR A 221 -2.61 6.45 -5.85
C TYR A 221 -2.89 6.06 -4.40
N TYR A 222 -2.12 6.59 -3.43
CA TYR A 222 -2.19 6.18 -2.03
C TYR A 222 -3.14 7.03 -1.17
N TYR A 223 -3.25 8.31 -1.45
CA TYR A 223 -4.10 9.22 -0.67
C TYR A 223 -5.50 9.39 -1.28
N GLU A 224 -5.58 9.64 -2.59
CA GLU A 224 -6.87 9.77 -3.30
C GLU A 224 -7.43 8.42 -3.75
N GLU A 225 -6.68 7.35 -3.53
CA GLU A 225 -7.07 5.97 -3.87
C GLU A 225 -7.45 5.75 -5.36
N LEU A 226 -6.90 6.53 -6.28
CA LEU A 226 -7.15 6.37 -7.71
C LEU A 226 -6.39 5.17 -8.29
N THR A 227 -7.00 4.50 -9.26
CA THR A 227 -6.32 3.48 -10.07
C THR A 227 -5.29 4.11 -11.01
N LEU A 228 -4.29 3.34 -11.47
CA LEU A 228 -3.28 3.84 -12.42
C LEU A 228 -3.92 4.37 -13.71
N ARG A 229 -5.02 3.78 -14.14
CA ARG A 229 -5.79 4.24 -15.31
C ARG A 229 -6.42 5.60 -15.05
N GLU A 230 -7.11 5.79 -13.92
CA GLU A 230 -7.72 7.07 -13.55
C GLU A 230 -6.66 8.17 -13.38
N ILE A 231 -5.50 7.83 -12.80
CA ILE A 231 -4.35 8.74 -12.73
C ILE A 231 -3.86 9.11 -14.12
N GLY A 232 -3.84 8.15 -15.06
CA GLY A 232 -3.50 8.38 -16.46
C GLY A 232 -4.46 9.39 -17.12
N GLU A 233 -5.75 9.25 -16.88
CA GLU A 233 -6.77 10.19 -17.36
C GLU A 233 -6.58 11.60 -16.77
N VAL A 234 -6.28 11.71 -15.47
CA VAL A 234 -6.01 12.98 -14.77
C VAL A 234 -4.74 13.66 -15.31
N LEU A 235 -3.67 12.90 -15.55
CA LEU A 235 -2.37 13.43 -15.98
C LEU A 235 -2.22 13.55 -17.50
N GLY A 236 -3.19 13.07 -18.27
CA GLY A 236 -3.14 13.07 -19.75
C GLY A 236 -2.04 12.14 -20.30
N VAL A 237 -1.75 11.03 -19.63
CA VAL A 237 -0.75 10.04 -20.04
C VAL A 237 -1.36 8.63 -20.05
N THR A 238 -0.65 7.66 -20.65
CA THR A 238 -1.09 6.26 -20.64
C THR A 238 -0.94 5.63 -19.27
N GLU A 239 -1.77 4.63 -18.95
CA GLU A 239 -1.66 3.82 -17.73
C GLU A 239 -0.25 3.21 -17.58
N SER A 240 0.35 2.72 -18.67
CA SER A 240 1.74 2.23 -18.67
C SER A 240 2.74 3.29 -18.20
N ARG A 241 2.56 4.54 -18.63
CA ARG A 241 3.45 5.65 -18.18
C ARG A 241 3.25 5.97 -16.71
N VAL A 242 2.03 5.94 -16.21
CA VAL A 242 1.75 6.09 -14.77
C VAL A 242 2.40 4.98 -13.98
N SER A 243 2.29 3.73 -14.45
CA SER A 243 2.90 2.54 -13.83
C SER A 243 4.43 2.68 -13.71
N GLN A 244 5.08 3.17 -14.76
CA GLN A 244 6.52 3.45 -14.73
C GLN A 244 6.89 4.55 -13.73
N LEU A 245 6.13 5.66 -13.69
CA LEU A 245 6.33 6.75 -12.74
C LEU A 245 6.14 6.26 -11.30
N HIS A 246 5.12 5.47 -11.05
CA HIS A 246 4.86 4.85 -9.76
C HIS A 246 6.03 3.94 -9.34
N THR A 247 6.48 3.05 -10.23
CA THR A 247 7.61 2.15 -9.95
C THR A 247 8.88 2.91 -9.61
N LYS A 248 9.21 3.97 -10.37
CA LYS A 248 10.37 4.81 -10.08
C LYS A 248 10.25 5.52 -8.75
N ALA A 249 9.08 6.08 -8.44
CA ALA A 249 8.84 6.70 -7.15
C ALA A 249 9.11 5.72 -6.01
N ILE A 250 8.58 4.50 -6.11
CA ILE A 250 8.79 3.46 -5.10
C ILE A 250 10.26 3.06 -4.97
N LEU A 251 10.98 2.88 -6.09
CA LEU A 251 12.41 2.55 -6.05
C LEU A 251 13.23 3.68 -5.40
N ARG A 252 12.89 4.95 -5.65
CA ARG A 252 13.53 6.11 -5.02
C ARG A 252 13.22 6.20 -3.53
N LEU A 253 11.97 6.02 -3.13
CA LEU A 253 11.60 5.97 -1.72
C LEU A 253 12.38 4.88 -0.99
N LYS A 254 12.50 3.69 -1.59
CA LYS A 254 13.31 2.58 -1.04
C LYS A 254 14.78 2.97 -0.90
N ALA A 255 15.34 3.54 -1.94
CA ALA A 255 16.74 3.97 -1.95
C ALA A 255 17.02 5.00 -0.84
N HIS A 256 16.12 5.98 -0.68
CA HIS A 256 16.26 7.05 0.32
C HIS A 256 16.13 6.49 1.75
N LEU A 257 15.11 5.70 2.03
CA LEU A 257 14.89 5.10 3.35
C LEU A 257 15.99 4.10 3.74
N ALA A 258 16.51 3.31 2.79
CA ALA A 258 17.66 2.43 3.03
C ALA A 258 18.96 3.21 3.30
N GLY A 259 19.10 4.43 2.76
CA GLY A 259 20.19 5.35 3.05
C GLY A 259 20.10 5.92 4.46
N ALA A 260 18.92 6.41 4.85
CA ALA A 260 18.66 6.99 6.18
C ALA A 260 18.86 5.98 7.32
N ALA A 261 18.49 4.71 7.12
CA ALA A 261 18.71 3.64 8.11
C ALA A 261 20.17 3.25 8.32
N ARG A 262 21.12 3.73 7.49
CA ARG A 262 22.56 3.41 7.56
C ARG A 262 23.45 4.51 8.10
N GLU A 263 22.92 5.71 8.33
CA GLU A 263 23.66 6.75 9.04
C GLU A 263 23.37 6.64 10.53
N PRO A 264 24.27 6.04 11.37
CA PRO A 264 24.15 6.15 12.81
C PRO A 264 24.33 7.63 13.14
N ALA A 265 23.49 8.16 14.02
CA ALA A 265 23.62 9.50 14.57
C ALA A 265 25.05 9.66 15.12
N GLU A 266 25.93 10.27 14.35
CA GLU A 266 27.20 10.80 14.87
C GLU A 266 26.85 12.06 15.66
N THR A 267 26.85 11.93 16.96
CA THR A 267 27.02 13.06 17.88
C THR A 267 28.15 12.77 18.81
#